data_422d303e49185218dc910415220d93f7
#
_entry.id   422d303e49185218dc910415220d93f7
#
_cell.length_a   1.000
_cell.length_b   1.000
_cell.length_c   1.000
_cell.angle_alpha   90.00
_cell.angle_beta   90.00
_cell.angle_gamma   90.00
#
_symmetry.space_group_name_H-M   'P 1'
#
loop_
_entity.id
_entity.type
_entity.pdbx_description
1 polymer ?
#
loop_
_entity_poly.entity_id
_entity_poly.type
_entity_poly.pdbx_seq_one_letter_code
_entity_poly.pdbx_strand_id
1 'polypeptide(L)'
;MPLNDSSTIFSTNYTLSLLMPVMLWGAMRFGYRFISLIWTPVLIAVIHFHYRYLPIYPSYNTQLAITSSSYLVFSFIVAYTAMLATQQRLIYARVRQMAFLDPVVHMPNLRALSRALNGTSWSTLCFLRIPELELLGRHYGVLLRIQYKQMLANHLRTLLQPNEAVYHLAGHDLVFRLNSEGHQARIHLIDRSLRQFRFHWDGVPLQPRIGMSYCSVRSPVKHLYLLLGELNTIADMSLASGHPENLQRRGAGHVQQDLKDKVVMMNRILKALEHDHFVLMAQPIQGIRGDRYHEVLVRMEGESGELTGPNEFLPVAHEFGLSTRVDQWVIEHTLAFMDANRRALPGLRLAINLSPV
;
A
#
# COMPACT_ATOMS: atom_id res chain seq x y z
N MET A 1 46.10 40.41 -54.39
CA MET A 1 45.47 39.16 -53.95
C MET A 1 44.84 39.40 -52.60
N PRO A 2 43.59 39.31 -52.45
CA PRO A 2 42.94 39.60 -51.16
C PRO A 2 42.99 38.42 -50.28
N LEU A 3 43.69 38.52 -49.17
CA LEU A 3 43.60 37.70 -47.99
C LEU A 3 42.34 38.10 -47.23
N ASN A 4 41.18 37.68 -47.71
CA ASN A 4 39.90 38.06 -47.06
C ASN A 4 38.98 36.88 -46.80
N ASP A 5 39.56 35.71 -46.61
CA ASP A 5 38.75 34.52 -46.30
C ASP A 5 38.75 34.12 -44.81
N SER A 6 39.39 34.89 -43.94
CA SER A 6 39.31 34.63 -42.48
C SER A 6 38.03 35.16 -41.82
N SER A 7 37.22 35.92 -42.53
CA SER A 7 35.93 36.43 -42.03
C SER A 7 34.80 35.42 -42.12
N THR A 8 34.97 34.32 -42.83
CA THR A 8 33.94 33.30 -43.03
C THR A 8 33.73 32.35 -41.85
N ILE A 9 34.69 32.26 -40.95
CA ILE A 9 34.58 31.37 -39.76
C ILE A 9 33.52 31.88 -38.78
N PHE A 10 33.25 33.19 -38.77
CA PHE A 10 32.22 33.82 -37.96
C PHE A 10 31.01 34.29 -38.75
N SER A 11 30.75 33.65 -39.90
CA SER A 11 29.51 33.93 -40.63
C SER A 11 28.31 33.55 -39.74
N THR A 12 27.24 34.30 -39.82
CA THR A 12 26.02 34.15 -38.98
C THR A 12 25.47 32.74 -38.97
N ASN A 13 25.68 31.95 -40.03
CA ASN A 13 25.22 30.55 -40.11
C ASN A 13 26.01 29.62 -39.20
N TYR A 14 27.32 29.80 -39.02
CA TYR A 14 28.16 28.97 -38.15
C TYR A 14 27.97 29.32 -36.68
N THR A 15 27.82 30.58 -36.33
CA THR A 15 27.55 31.00 -34.94
C THR A 15 26.21 30.47 -34.43
N LEU A 16 25.18 30.43 -35.26
CA LEU A 16 23.90 29.86 -34.91
C LEU A 16 24.00 28.35 -34.65
N SER A 17 24.73 27.65 -35.52
CA SER A 17 24.94 26.23 -35.43
C SER A 17 25.71 25.85 -34.15
N LEU A 18 26.67 26.68 -33.73
CA LEU A 18 27.43 26.48 -32.47
C LEU A 18 26.63 26.83 -31.21
N LEU A 19 25.78 27.84 -31.27
CA LEU A 19 24.92 28.24 -30.13
C LEU A 19 23.75 27.30 -29.92
N MET A 20 23.28 26.61 -30.95
CA MET A 20 22.11 25.74 -30.90
C MET A 20 22.21 24.65 -29.82
N PRO A 21 23.28 23.84 -29.73
CA PRO A 21 23.39 22.82 -28.68
C PRO A 21 23.38 23.40 -27.27
N VAL A 22 24.06 24.55 -27.07
CA VAL A 22 24.14 25.24 -25.78
C VAL A 22 22.77 25.78 -25.38
N MET A 23 22.04 26.40 -26.29
CA MET A 23 20.70 26.93 -26.04
C MET A 23 19.68 25.82 -25.79
N LEU A 24 19.74 24.71 -26.56
CA LEU A 24 18.90 23.55 -26.32
C LEU A 24 19.19 22.89 -24.97
N TRP A 25 20.46 22.75 -24.62
CA TRP A 25 20.85 22.26 -23.31
C TRP A 25 20.32 23.16 -22.17
N GLY A 26 20.51 24.47 -22.32
CA GLY A 26 19.98 25.47 -21.39
C GLY A 26 18.45 25.43 -21.28
N ALA A 27 17.76 25.31 -22.43
CA ALA A 27 16.30 25.15 -22.46
C ALA A 27 15.83 23.93 -21.70
N MET A 28 16.51 22.81 -21.90
CA MET A 28 16.22 21.55 -21.19
C MET A 28 16.55 21.62 -19.69
N ARG A 29 17.60 22.35 -19.30
CA ARG A 29 18.08 22.43 -17.91
C ARG A 29 17.35 23.45 -17.06
N PHE A 30 17.06 24.63 -17.60
CA PHE A 30 16.57 25.80 -16.84
C PHE A 30 15.13 26.21 -17.19
N GLY A 31 14.59 25.72 -18.29
CA GLY A 31 13.22 25.99 -18.73
C GLY A 31 13.09 27.31 -19.53
N TYR A 32 11.85 27.57 -19.99
CA TYR A 32 11.60 28.64 -20.96
C TYR A 32 11.86 30.07 -20.44
N ARG A 33 11.59 30.33 -19.14
CA ARG A 33 11.79 31.68 -18.54
C ARG A 33 13.24 32.10 -18.54
N PHE A 34 14.14 31.21 -18.22
CA PHE A 34 15.57 31.49 -18.20
C PHE A 34 16.11 31.67 -19.61
N ILE A 35 15.70 30.80 -20.54
CA ILE A 35 16.14 30.86 -21.91
C ILE A 35 15.62 32.11 -22.62
N SER A 36 14.38 32.54 -22.43
CA SER A 36 13.85 33.77 -23.00
C SER A 36 14.62 35.00 -22.51
N LEU A 37 14.99 35.01 -21.21
CA LEU A 37 15.79 36.11 -20.64
C LEU A 37 17.19 36.24 -21.28
N ILE A 38 17.82 35.13 -21.62
CA ILE A 38 19.15 35.13 -22.26
C ILE A 38 19.04 35.34 -23.77
N TRP A 39 18.10 34.65 -24.43
CA TRP A 39 17.97 34.66 -25.88
C TRP A 39 17.55 36.02 -26.43
N THR A 40 16.65 36.72 -25.75
CA THR A 40 16.15 38.03 -26.17
C THR A 40 17.29 39.08 -26.33
N PRO A 41 18.17 39.32 -25.32
CA PRO A 41 19.30 40.26 -25.53
C PRO A 41 20.31 39.76 -26.53
N VAL A 42 20.53 38.45 -26.69
CA VAL A 42 21.39 37.90 -27.72
C VAL A 42 20.84 38.24 -29.12
N LEU A 43 19.53 38.05 -29.34
CA LEU A 43 18.88 38.42 -30.61
C LEU A 43 18.99 39.92 -30.89
N ILE A 44 18.72 40.76 -29.87
CA ILE A 44 18.84 42.22 -30.03
C ILE A 44 20.28 42.62 -30.41
N ALA A 45 21.27 42.03 -29.75
CA ALA A 45 22.67 42.30 -30.07
C ALA A 45 23.04 41.85 -31.48
N VAL A 46 22.63 40.65 -31.89
CA VAL A 46 22.87 40.14 -33.24
C VAL A 46 22.20 40.99 -34.30
N ILE A 47 20.95 41.41 -34.08
CA ILE A 47 20.21 42.28 -35.00
C ILE A 47 20.90 43.68 -35.09
N HIS A 48 21.31 44.25 -33.94
CA HIS A 48 21.94 45.55 -33.87
C HIS A 48 23.31 45.58 -34.56
N PHE A 49 24.09 44.52 -34.40
CA PHE A 49 25.44 44.44 -35.00
C PHE A 49 25.49 43.71 -36.34
N HIS A 50 24.34 43.31 -36.93
CA HIS A 50 24.29 42.50 -38.15
C HIS A 50 25.05 43.14 -39.30
N TYR A 51 25.03 44.50 -39.47
CA TYR A 51 25.71 45.22 -40.52
C TYR A 51 27.25 45.13 -40.44
N ARG A 52 27.80 44.77 -39.30
CA ARG A 52 29.26 44.55 -39.13
C ARG A 52 29.70 43.16 -39.62
N TYR A 53 28.79 42.23 -39.72
CA TYR A 53 29.08 40.84 -40.03
C TYR A 53 28.57 40.40 -41.41
N LEU A 54 27.69 41.17 -42.03
CA LEU A 54 27.17 40.89 -43.36
C LEU A 54 27.93 41.74 -44.38
N PRO A 55 28.65 41.14 -45.35
CA PRO A 55 29.30 41.92 -46.47
C PRO A 55 28.21 42.54 -47.30
N ILE A 56 28.49 43.81 -47.75
CA ILE A 56 27.61 44.56 -48.64
C ILE A 56 27.80 44.04 -50.06
N TYR A 57 27.07 43.04 -50.46
CA TYR A 57 27.01 42.53 -51.85
C TYR A 57 25.69 42.94 -52.53
N PRO A 58 25.60 42.85 -53.89
CA PRO A 58 24.36 43.16 -54.61
C PRO A 58 23.13 42.28 -54.14
N SER A 59 23.35 41.15 -53.47
CA SER A 59 22.33 40.24 -52.93
C SER A 59 22.01 40.50 -51.49
N TYR A 60 22.29 41.64 -50.90
CA TYR A 60 22.11 42.00 -49.50
C TYR A 60 20.70 41.66 -48.95
N ASN A 61 19.65 42.03 -49.69
CA ASN A 61 18.27 41.79 -49.31
C ASN A 61 17.95 40.29 -49.20
N THR A 62 18.48 39.47 -50.08
CA THR A 62 18.28 38.00 -50.05
C THR A 62 19.02 37.38 -48.89
N GLN A 63 20.27 37.81 -48.66
CA GLN A 63 21.03 37.31 -47.48
C GLN A 63 20.42 37.74 -46.16
N LEU A 64 19.93 38.98 -46.06
CA LEU A 64 19.21 39.46 -44.88
C LEU A 64 17.94 38.66 -44.63
N ALA A 65 17.17 38.33 -45.66
CA ALA A 65 15.97 37.54 -45.58
C ALA A 65 16.27 36.10 -45.09
N ILE A 66 17.29 35.45 -45.64
CA ILE A 66 17.72 34.10 -45.24
C ILE A 66 18.19 34.10 -43.79
N THR A 67 18.99 35.05 -43.37
CA THR A 67 19.53 35.16 -42.02
C THR A 67 18.42 35.41 -41.01
N SER A 68 17.53 36.36 -41.33
CA SER A 68 16.39 36.67 -40.45
C SER A 68 15.44 35.46 -40.29
N SER A 69 15.19 34.76 -41.41
CA SER A 69 14.39 33.51 -41.36
C SER A 69 15.03 32.44 -40.49
N SER A 70 16.35 32.26 -40.60
CA SER A 70 17.11 31.30 -39.81
C SER A 70 17.05 31.61 -38.31
N TYR A 71 17.19 32.89 -37.93
CA TYR A 71 17.04 33.30 -36.52
C TYR A 71 15.62 33.11 -36.00
N LEU A 72 14.63 33.37 -36.83
CA LEU A 72 13.22 33.16 -36.44
C LEU A 72 12.93 31.68 -36.22
N VAL A 73 13.32 30.81 -37.16
CA VAL A 73 13.16 29.37 -37.06
C VAL A 73 13.90 28.83 -35.81
N PHE A 74 15.14 29.27 -35.62
CA PHE A 74 15.94 28.87 -34.46
C PHE A 74 15.28 29.29 -33.13
N SER A 75 14.83 30.55 -33.05
CA SER A 75 14.13 31.06 -31.87
C SER A 75 12.88 30.27 -31.58
N PHE A 76 12.12 29.88 -32.61
CA PHE A 76 10.94 29.05 -32.48
C PHE A 76 11.30 27.65 -31.94
N ILE A 77 12.34 27.01 -32.48
CA ILE A 77 12.82 25.68 -32.00
C ILE A 77 13.24 25.75 -30.54
N VAL A 78 14.01 26.76 -30.15
CA VAL A 78 14.47 26.93 -28.76
C VAL A 78 13.29 27.17 -27.83
N ALA A 79 12.36 28.04 -28.17
CA ALA A 79 11.18 28.34 -27.39
C ALA A 79 10.26 27.10 -27.24
N TYR A 80 10.03 26.39 -28.35
CA TYR A 80 9.22 25.17 -28.36
C TYR A 80 9.85 24.06 -27.52
N THR A 81 11.15 23.82 -27.65
CA THR A 81 11.88 22.83 -26.85
C THR A 81 11.87 23.18 -25.37
N ALA A 82 12.04 24.46 -25.03
CA ALA A 82 11.95 24.92 -23.64
C ALA A 82 10.56 24.75 -23.05
N MET A 83 9.51 24.98 -23.84
CA MET A 83 8.13 24.76 -23.44
C MET A 83 7.86 23.26 -23.19
N LEU A 84 8.26 22.39 -24.13
CA LEU A 84 8.13 20.93 -23.98
C LEU A 84 8.86 20.43 -22.73
N ALA A 85 10.11 20.84 -22.51
CA ALA A 85 10.88 20.46 -21.34
C ALA A 85 10.20 20.90 -20.04
N THR A 86 9.60 22.08 -20.03
CA THR A 86 8.86 22.57 -18.87
C THR A 86 7.59 21.76 -18.60
N GLN A 87 6.82 21.45 -19.65
CA GLN A 87 5.64 20.59 -19.54
C GLN A 87 6.00 19.20 -19.04
N GLN A 88 7.04 18.58 -19.62
CA GLN A 88 7.51 17.28 -19.14
C GLN A 88 7.89 17.29 -17.65
N ARG A 89 8.59 18.32 -17.18
CA ARG A 89 8.94 18.44 -15.75
C ARG A 89 7.71 18.54 -14.87
N LEU A 90 6.70 19.31 -15.27
CA LEU A 90 5.45 19.43 -14.52
C LEU A 90 4.71 18.08 -14.47
N ILE A 91 4.68 17.36 -15.58
CA ILE A 91 4.09 16.01 -15.64
C ILE A 91 4.85 15.06 -14.72
N TYR A 92 6.20 15.01 -14.83
CA TYR A 92 7.02 14.17 -13.94
C TYR A 92 6.87 14.52 -12.47
N ALA A 93 6.77 15.81 -12.13
CA ALA A 93 6.52 16.23 -10.74
C ALA A 93 5.15 15.75 -10.24
N ARG A 94 4.10 15.85 -11.05
CA ARG A 94 2.75 15.35 -10.73
C ARG A 94 2.73 13.83 -10.60
N VAL A 95 3.31 13.10 -11.55
CA VAL A 95 3.42 11.63 -11.50
C VAL A 95 4.18 11.20 -10.25
N ARG A 96 5.27 11.89 -9.92
CA ARG A 96 6.05 11.62 -8.70
C ARG A 96 5.26 11.87 -7.42
N GLN A 97 4.42 12.91 -7.38
CA GLN A 97 3.51 13.15 -6.26
C GLN A 97 2.43 12.06 -6.17
N MET A 98 1.83 11.68 -7.31
CA MET A 98 0.84 10.60 -7.38
C MET A 98 1.42 9.24 -6.97
N ALA A 99 2.72 9.00 -7.16
CA ALA A 99 3.36 7.76 -6.70
C ALA A 99 3.35 7.56 -5.18
N PHE A 100 3.10 8.61 -4.39
CA PHE A 100 3.01 8.58 -2.93
C PHE A 100 1.59 8.64 -2.37
N LEU A 101 0.58 8.75 -3.23
CA LEU A 101 -0.83 8.72 -2.86
C LEU A 101 -1.49 7.46 -3.41
N ASP A 102 -2.44 6.93 -2.67
CA ASP A 102 -3.36 5.93 -3.19
C ASP A 102 -4.40 6.62 -4.08
N PRO A 103 -4.61 6.15 -5.33
CA PRO A 103 -5.50 6.82 -6.28
C PRO A 103 -6.98 6.73 -5.92
N VAL A 104 -7.38 5.75 -5.10
CA VAL A 104 -8.78 5.49 -4.74
C VAL A 104 -9.15 6.22 -3.45
N VAL A 105 -8.34 6.07 -2.42
CA VAL A 105 -8.63 6.63 -1.09
C VAL A 105 -8.06 8.04 -0.93
N HIS A 106 -7.18 8.49 -1.83
CA HIS A 106 -6.48 9.79 -1.80
C HIS A 106 -5.68 10.02 -0.51
N MET A 107 -5.13 8.96 0.05
CA MET A 107 -4.30 8.99 1.24
C MET A 107 -2.85 8.64 0.90
N PRO A 108 -1.87 9.10 1.70
CA PRO A 108 -0.49 8.66 1.56
C PRO A 108 -0.39 7.14 1.63
N ASN A 109 0.32 6.56 0.67
CA ASN A 109 0.48 5.11 0.55
C ASN A 109 1.73 4.60 1.29
N LEU A 110 2.01 3.31 1.20
CA LEU A 110 3.15 2.66 1.83
C LEU A 110 4.52 3.21 1.37
N ARG A 111 4.63 3.70 0.12
CA ARG A 111 5.85 4.36 -0.35
C ARG A 111 6.08 5.69 0.38
N ALA A 112 5.00 6.43 0.64
CA ALA A 112 5.06 7.65 1.45
C ALA A 112 5.50 7.36 2.89
N LEU A 113 4.98 6.29 3.51
CA LEU A 113 5.39 5.82 4.83
C LEU A 113 6.88 5.49 4.86
N SER A 114 7.36 4.66 3.94
CA SER A 114 8.78 4.28 3.85
C SER A 114 9.69 5.51 3.73
N ARG A 115 9.30 6.48 2.91
CA ARG A 115 10.04 7.74 2.77
C ARG A 115 10.04 8.57 4.06
N ALA A 116 8.90 8.65 4.75
CA ALA A 116 8.77 9.40 5.99
C ALA A 116 9.59 8.77 7.14
N LEU A 117 9.64 7.45 7.22
CA LEU A 117 10.45 6.72 8.20
C LEU A 117 11.94 6.93 7.98
N ASN A 118 12.41 7.03 6.74
CA ASN A 118 13.82 7.28 6.43
C ASN A 118 14.26 8.73 6.65
N GLY A 119 13.31 9.65 6.84
CA GLY A 119 13.58 11.08 7.07
C GLY A 119 13.68 11.48 8.55
N THR A 120 13.47 10.55 9.50
CA THR A 120 13.45 10.84 10.94
C THR A 120 14.27 9.81 11.70
N SER A 121 15.01 10.22 12.74
CA SER A 121 15.85 9.30 13.52
C SER A 121 15.04 8.27 14.31
N TRP A 122 13.94 8.69 14.94
CA TRP A 122 13.01 7.84 15.69
C TRP A 122 11.57 8.15 15.32
N SER A 123 10.73 7.14 15.30
CA SER A 123 9.28 7.25 15.09
C SER A 123 8.57 6.17 15.87
N THR A 124 7.33 6.43 16.30
CA THR A 124 6.42 5.39 16.73
C THR A 124 5.46 5.08 15.59
N LEU A 125 5.45 3.82 15.16
CA LEU A 125 4.56 3.32 14.12
C LEU A 125 3.36 2.66 14.80
N CYS A 126 2.16 3.08 14.45
CA CYS A 126 0.90 2.54 14.97
C CYS A 126 0.11 1.92 13.82
N PHE A 127 -0.30 0.67 13.98
CA PHE A 127 -1.09 -0.09 13.02
C PHE A 127 -2.53 -0.20 13.50
N LEU A 128 -3.49 0.02 12.62
CA LEU A 128 -4.92 -0.11 12.87
C LEU A 128 -5.50 -1.22 12.01
N ARG A 129 -6.05 -2.23 12.65
CA ARG A 129 -6.76 -3.33 12.02
C ARG A 129 -8.26 -3.17 12.21
N ILE A 130 -9.02 -3.32 11.13
CA ILE A 130 -10.47 -3.12 11.12
C ILE A 130 -11.12 -4.27 10.33
N PRO A 131 -11.20 -5.48 10.90
CA PRO A 131 -11.61 -6.69 10.17
C PRO A 131 -13.04 -6.61 9.64
N GLU A 132 -13.96 -5.95 10.37
CA GLU A 132 -15.35 -5.84 9.92
C GLU A 132 -15.52 -5.03 8.63
N LEU A 133 -14.52 -4.20 8.22
CA LEU A 133 -14.60 -3.48 6.94
C LEU A 133 -14.59 -4.42 5.73
N GLU A 134 -14.07 -5.62 5.86
CA GLU A 134 -14.16 -6.62 4.79
C GLU A 134 -15.61 -7.06 4.60
N LEU A 135 -16.26 -7.47 5.67
CA LEU A 135 -17.65 -7.91 5.67
C LEU A 135 -18.59 -6.78 5.24
N LEU A 136 -18.43 -5.58 5.81
CA LEU A 136 -19.20 -4.41 5.43
C LEU A 136 -19.00 -4.05 3.96
N GLY A 137 -17.77 -4.16 3.45
CA GLY A 137 -17.47 -3.91 2.03
C GLY A 137 -18.10 -4.92 1.09
N ARG A 138 -18.26 -6.18 1.51
CA ARG A 138 -18.97 -7.22 0.74
C ARG A 138 -20.49 -6.95 0.68
N HIS A 139 -21.09 -6.51 1.77
CA HIS A 139 -22.54 -6.30 1.85
C HIS A 139 -22.99 -4.93 1.34
N TYR A 140 -22.25 -3.87 1.63
CA TYR A 140 -22.62 -2.48 1.30
C TYR A 140 -21.77 -1.87 0.18
N GLY A 141 -20.82 -2.64 -0.37
CA GLY A 141 -19.97 -2.22 -1.47
C GLY A 141 -18.68 -1.50 -1.07
N VAL A 142 -17.83 -1.34 -2.06
CA VAL A 142 -16.48 -0.76 -1.87
C VAL A 142 -16.51 0.71 -1.42
N LEU A 143 -17.56 1.44 -1.80
CA LEU A 143 -17.69 2.86 -1.47
C LEU A 143 -17.78 3.12 0.03
N LEU A 144 -18.54 2.30 0.77
CA LEU A 144 -18.59 2.36 2.23
C LEU A 144 -17.19 2.25 2.84
N ARG A 145 -16.41 1.28 2.38
CA ARG A 145 -15.04 1.05 2.88
C ARG A 145 -14.13 2.25 2.62
N ILE A 146 -14.21 2.85 1.44
CA ILE A 146 -13.44 4.04 1.07
C ILE A 146 -13.81 5.21 1.98
N GLN A 147 -15.10 5.51 2.11
CA GLN A 147 -15.57 6.63 2.92
C GLN A 147 -15.26 6.43 4.41
N TYR A 148 -15.46 5.22 4.94
CA TYR A 148 -15.07 4.91 6.32
C TYR A 148 -13.61 5.22 6.57
N LYS A 149 -12.69 4.74 5.72
CA LYS A 149 -11.26 4.99 5.85
C LYS A 149 -10.92 6.48 5.77
N GLN A 150 -11.53 7.20 4.85
CA GLN A 150 -11.32 8.64 4.70
C GLN A 150 -11.78 9.41 5.95
N MET A 151 -12.96 9.10 6.48
CA MET A 151 -13.48 9.75 7.66
C MET A 151 -12.67 9.40 8.93
N LEU A 152 -12.29 8.14 9.09
CA LEU A 152 -11.42 7.71 10.19
C LEU A 152 -10.04 8.39 10.11
N ALA A 153 -9.45 8.48 8.93
CA ALA A 153 -8.19 9.18 8.73
C ALA A 153 -8.31 10.68 9.00
N ASN A 154 -9.43 11.32 8.62
CA ASN A 154 -9.68 12.71 8.94
C ASN A 154 -9.84 12.91 10.46
N HIS A 155 -10.53 12.02 11.14
CA HIS A 155 -10.63 12.04 12.60
C HIS A 155 -9.24 11.88 13.26
N LEU A 156 -8.43 10.93 12.79
CA LEU A 156 -7.06 10.77 13.25
C LEU A 156 -6.22 12.03 13.06
N ARG A 157 -6.33 12.70 11.91
CA ARG A 157 -5.57 13.94 11.64
C ARG A 157 -5.84 15.04 12.63
N THR A 158 -7.01 15.10 13.25
CA THR A 158 -7.31 16.08 14.32
C THR A 158 -6.55 15.79 15.62
N LEU A 159 -6.08 14.55 15.81
CA LEU A 159 -5.35 14.10 17.00
C LEU A 159 -3.82 14.10 16.77
N LEU A 160 -3.38 14.23 15.51
CA LEU A 160 -1.99 14.19 15.12
C LEU A 160 -1.35 15.58 15.14
N GLN A 161 -0.04 15.61 15.41
CA GLN A 161 0.77 16.83 15.37
C GLN A 161 1.25 17.13 13.93
N PRO A 162 1.71 18.36 13.65
CA PRO A 162 2.43 18.67 12.42
C PRO A 162 3.57 17.67 12.18
N ASN A 163 3.73 17.21 10.94
CA ASN A 163 4.70 16.18 10.53
C ASN A 163 4.36 14.73 10.94
N GLU A 164 3.24 14.49 11.60
CA GLU A 164 2.66 13.16 11.77
C GLU A 164 1.61 12.92 10.69
N ALA A 165 1.46 11.68 10.22
CA ALA A 165 0.54 11.39 9.14
C ALA A 165 -0.07 10.00 9.23
N VAL A 166 -1.23 9.86 8.58
CA VAL A 166 -1.93 8.58 8.38
C VAL A 166 -1.62 8.08 6.98
N TYR A 167 -1.38 6.79 6.87
CA TYR A 167 -1.04 6.09 5.64
C TYR A 167 -2.04 4.98 5.37
N HIS A 168 -2.41 4.86 4.10
CA HIS A 168 -3.25 3.76 3.62
C HIS A 168 -2.40 2.53 3.33
N LEU A 169 -2.85 1.37 3.86
CA LEU A 169 -2.39 0.05 3.44
C LEU A 169 -3.43 -0.61 2.55
N ALA A 170 -2.98 -1.52 1.70
CA ALA A 170 -3.88 -2.36 0.93
C ALA A 170 -4.80 -3.15 1.88
N GLY A 171 -6.05 -3.37 1.45
CA GLY A 171 -7.04 -4.06 2.29
C GLY A 171 -7.80 -3.13 3.23
N HIS A 172 -7.91 -3.51 4.50
CA HIS A 172 -8.81 -2.88 5.49
C HIS A 172 -8.08 -2.00 6.50
N ASP A 173 -6.75 -1.98 6.46
CA ASP A 173 -5.90 -1.47 7.52
C ASP A 173 -5.42 -0.05 7.24
N LEU A 174 -5.06 0.65 8.30
CA LEU A 174 -4.42 1.96 8.28
C LEU A 174 -3.18 1.94 9.16
N VAL A 175 -2.23 2.79 8.83
CA VAL A 175 -1.05 3.03 9.67
C VAL A 175 -0.91 4.52 9.91
N PHE A 176 -0.53 4.91 11.11
CA PHE A 176 -0.12 6.29 11.38
C PHE A 176 1.22 6.33 12.09
N ARG A 177 1.94 7.42 11.86
CA ARG A 177 3.27 7.63 12.39
C ARG A 177 3.26 8.80 13.36
N LEU A 178 3.83 8.59 14.55
CA LEU A 178 4.11 9.62 15.55
C LEU A 178 5.61 9.97 15.54
N ASN A 179 5.92 11.23 15.82
CA ASN A 179 7.28 11.76 15.64
C ASN A 179 8.29 11.43 16.73
N SER A 180 7.88 10.86 17.85
CA SER A 180 8.80 10.68 18.98
C SER A 180 8.62 9.35 19.70
N GLU A 181 9.59 9.05 20.53
CA GLU A 181 9.66 7.88 21.38
C GLU A 181 8.81 8.08 22.65
N GLY A 182 8.21 7.03 23.19
CA GLY A 182 7.69 7.05 24.56
C GLY A 182 6.27 7.59 24.79
N HIS A 183 5.41 7.69 23.78
CA HIS A 183 4.06 8.26 23.92
C HIS A 183 2.95 7.29 24.33
N GLN A 184 3.18 6.41 25.29
CA GLN A 184 2.14 5.46 25.73
C GLN A 184 0.83 6.15 26.11
N ALA A 185 0.89 7.22 26.90
CA ALA A 185 -0.31 7.96 27.31
C ALA A 185 -1.05 8.56 26.10
N ARG A 186 -0.34 9.07 25.11
CA ARG A 186 -0.91 9.63 23.89
C ARG A 186 -1.53 8.54 23.00
N ILE A 187 -0.88 7.38 22.88
CA ILE A 187 -1.40 6.23 22.15
C ILE A 187 -2.72 5.76 22.78
N HIS A 188 -2.80 5.68 24.11
CA HIS A 188 -4.04 5.33 24.80
C HIS A 188 -5.15 6.38 24.62
N LEU A 189 -4.80 7.67 24.55
CA LEU A 189 -5.78 8.73 24.25
C LEU A 189 -6.31 8.59 22.80
N ILE A 190 -5.43 8.34 21.85
CA ILE A 190 -5.82 8.13 20.44
C ILE A 190 -6.68 6.87 20.34
N ASP A 191 -6.30 5.75 20.94
CA ASP A 191 -7.08 4.52 20.97
C ASP A 191 -8.50 4.74 21.52
N ARG A 192 -8.61 5.42 22.66
CA ARG A 192 -9.92 5.76 23.25
C ARG A 192 -10.78 6.60 22.31
N SER A 193 -10.19 7.58 21.66
CA SER A 193 -10.89 8.43 20.67
C SER A 193 -11.35 7.62 19.46
N LEU A 194 -10.52 6.70 18.96
CA LEU A 194 -10.88 5.81 17.85
C LEU A 194 -12.02 4.86 18.21
N ARG A 195 -12.03 4.32 19.43
CA ARG A 195 -13.13 3.45 19.92
C ARG A 195 -14.46 4.19 20.08
N GLN A 196 -14.42 5.49 20.27
CA GLN A 196 -15.60 6.36 20.33
C GLN A 196 -16.04 6.88 18.97
N PHE A 197 -15.24 6.67 17.91
CA PHE A 197 -15.54 7.12 16.57
C PHE A 197 -16.82 6.46 16.05
N ARG A 198 -17.72 7.27 15.47
CA ARG A 198 -18.98 6.84 14.87
C ARG A 198 -18.98 7.25 13.41
N PHE A 199 -19.31 6.31 12.55
CA PHE A 199 -19.49 6.51 11.13
C PHE A 199 -20.97 6.31 10.78
N HIS A 200 -21.54 7.18 9.98
CA HIS A 200 -22.92 7.04 9.52
C HIS A 200 -22.90 6.72 8.02
N TRP A 201 -23.58 5.64 7.67
CA TRP A 201 -23.77 5.22 6.29
C TRP A 201 -25.28 5.12 6.02
N ASP A 202 -25.79 5.94 5.07
CA ASP A 202 -27.22 6.00 4.75
C ASP A 202 -28.13 6.12 5.99
N GLY A 203 -27.72 6.95 6.96
CA GLY A 203 -28.42 7.16 8.20
C GLY A 203 -28.23 6.08 9.28
N VAL A 204 -27.52 4.98 8.96
CA VAL A 204 -27.24 3.90 9.90
C VAL A 204 -25.89 4.15 10.58
N PRO A 205 -25.83 4.21 11.92
CA PRO A 205 -24.57 4.31 12.64
C PRO A 205 -23.81 2.97 12.60
N LEU A 206 -22.59 3.01 12.08
CA LEU A 206 -21.66 1.88 12.04
C LEU A 206 -20.47 2.14 12.95
N GLN A 207 -20.11 1.15 13.74
CA GLN A 207 -18.97 1.21 14.65
C GLN A 207 -18.15 -0.08 14.56
N PRO A 208 -17.38 -0.27 13.49
CA PRO A 208 -16.45 -1.40 13.41
C PRO A 208 -15.45 -1.39 14.56
N ARG A 209 -15.08 -2.57 15.05
CA ARG A 209 -14.03 -2.69 16.04
C ARG A 209 -12.68 -2.35 15.45
N ILE A 210 -11.86 -1.65 16.20
CA ILE A 210 -10.52 -1.24 15.81
C ILE A 210 -9.53 -1.88 16.77
N GLY A 211 -8.63 -2.72 16.25
CA GLY A 211 -7.46 -3.21 16.96
C GLY A 211 -6.27 -2.29 16.68
N MET A 212 -5.52 -1.94 17.71
CA MET A 212 -4.32 -1.09 17.58
C MET A 212 -3.09 -1.80 18.12
N SER A 213 -2.05 -1.86 17.30
CA SER A 213 -0.70 -2.22 17.72
C SER A 213 0.29 -1.11 17.44
N TYR A 214 1.39 -1.09 18.17
CA TYR A 214 2.42 -0.06 17.97
C TYR A 214 3.82 -0.57 18.31
N CYS A 215 4.82 0.07 17.72
CA CYS A 215 6.23 -0.12 18.05
C CYS A 215 7.03 1.16 17.81
N SER A 216 8.13 1.32 18.56
CA SER A 216 9.13 2.35 18.28
C SER A 216 10.13 1.82 17.25
N VAL A 217 10.42 2.62 16.23
CA VAL A 217 11.33 2.27 15.14
C VAL A 217 12.44 3.31 14.98
N ARG A 218 13.63 2.82 14.71
CA ARG A 218 14.79 3.66 14.39
C ARG A 218 15.09 3.61 12.90
N SER A 219 15.34 4.75 12.31
CA SER A 219 15.77 4.85 10.91
C SER A 219 17.21 4.34 10.72
N PRO A 220 17.51 3.66 9.60
CA PRO A 220 16.61 3.22 8.54
C PRO A 220 15.86 1.92 8.91
N VAL A 221 14.58 1.84 8.55
CA VAL A 221 13.77 0.62 8.77
C VAL A 221 14.03 -0.36 7.63
N LYS A 222 14.83 -1.41 7.90
CA LYS A 222 15.31 -2.34 6.87
C LYS A 222 14.23 -3.29 6.32
N HIS A 223 13.26 -3.72 7.13
CA HIS A 223 12.25 -4.72 6.78
C HIS A 223 10.84 -4.25 7.12
N LEU A 224 10.42 -3.13 6.51
CA LEU A 224 9.13 -2.52 6.81
C LEU A 224 7.94 -3.46 6.60
N TYR A 225 7.95 -4.27 5.54
CA TYR A 225 6.84 -5.20 5.27
C TYR A 225 6.71 -6.29 6.33
N LEU A 226 7.84 -6.81 6.81
CA LEU A 226 7.85 -7.80 7.89
C LEU A 226 7.32 -7.18 9.19
N LEU A 227 7.80 -5.99 9.53
CA LEU A 227 7.34 -5.24 10.70
C LEU A 227 5.83 -4.96 10.66
N LEU A 228 5.29 -4.59 9.49
CA LEU A 228 3.85 -4.38 9.32
C LEU A 228 3.06 -5.68 9.48
N GLY A 229 3.60 -6.82 9.04
CA GLY A 229 3.01 -8.14 9.26
C GLY A 229 2.96 -8.50 10.75
N GLU A 230 4.05 -8.26 11.48
CA GLU A 230 4.09 -8.46 12.95
C GLU A 230 3.09 -7.55 13.68
N LEU A 231 3.04 -6.26 13.30
CA LEU A 231 2.07 -5.32 13.86
C LEU A 231 0.62 -5.72 13.57
N ASN A 232 0.34 -6.26 12.38
CA ASN A 232 -0.98 -6.77 12.03
C ASN A 232 -1.41 -7.90 12.98
N THR A 233 -0.53 -8.88 13.22
CA THR A 233 -0.82 -10.00 14.15
C THR A 233 -1.05 -9.51 15.58
N ILE A 234 -0.25 -8.55 16.05
CA ILE A 234 -0.44 -7.95 17.38
C ILE A 234 -1.73 -7.11 17.45
N ALA A 235 -2.13 -6.48 16.36
CA ALA A 235 -3.39 -5.73 16.30
C ALA A 235 -4.62 -6.63 16.43
N ASP A 236 -4.57 -7.89 15.95
CA ASP A 236 -5.60 -8.88 16.20
C ASP A 236 -5.74 -9.23 17.70
N MET A 237 -4.62 -9.30 18.41
CA MET A 237 -4.65 -9.49 19.88
C MET A 237 -5.28 -8.28 20.58
N SER A 238 -5.06 -7.06 20.07
CA SER A 238 -5.69 -5.85 20.58
C SER A 238 -7.22 -5.85 20.42
N LEU A 239 -7.76 -6.51 19.41
CA LEU A 239 -9.21 -6.70 19.26
C LEU A 239 -9.80 -7.54 20.38
N ALA A 240 -9.06 -8.54 20.87
CA ALA A 240 -9.47 -9.39 21.96
C ALA A 240 -9.26 -8.73 23.34
N SER A 241 -8.10 -8.08 23.56
CA SER A 241 -7.75 -7.47 24.86
C SER A 241 -8.45 -6.14 25.13
N GLY A 242 -8.89 -5.47 24.08
CA GLY A 242 -9.53 -4.15 24.20
C GLY A 242 -8.56 -2.99 24.49
N HIS A 243 -7.24 -3.17 24.33
CA HIS A 243 -6.25 -2.11 24.53
C HIS A 243 -5.20 -2.12 23.42
N PRO A 244 -4.48 -0.98 23.19
CA PRO A 244 -3.38 -0.95 22.25
C PRO A 244 -2.21 -1.83 22.73
N GLU A 245 -1.69 -2.65 21.84
CA GLU A 245 -0.65 -3.63 22.14
C GLU A 245 0.72 -3.19 21.62
N ASN A 246 1.76 -3.35 22.43
CA ASN A 246 3.12 -3.01 22.09
C ASN A 246 3.90 -4.23 21.58
N LEU A 247 4.37 -4.18 20.33
CA LEU A 247 5.17 -5.26 19.72
C LEU A 247 6.45 -5.54 20.52
N GLN A 248 7.16 -4.52 21.01
CA GLN A 248 8.44 -4.66 21.70
C GLN A 248 8.30 -5.37 23.08
N ARG A 249 7.15 -5.24 23.72
CA ARG A 249 6.86 -5.95 24.99
C ARG A 249 6.59 -7.44 24.82
N ARG A 250 6.12 -7.83 23.62
CA ARG A 250 5.77 -9.25 23.34
C ARG A 250 6.91 -10.04 22.67
N GLY A 251 8.01 -9.38 22.29
CA GLY A 251 9.16 -10.01 21.66
C GLY A 251 8.93 -10.33 20.18
N ALA A 252 9.61 -9.61 19.30
CA ALA A 252 9.49 -9.74 17.84
C ALA A 252 9.74 -11.17 17.31
N GLY A 253 10.56 -11.97 18.00
CA GLY A 253 10.83 -13.37 17.63
C GLY A 253 9.64 -14.32 17.78
N HIS A 254 8.76 -14.10 18.75
CA HIS A 254 7.58 -14.95 18.95
C HIS A 254 6.53 -14.76 17.86
N VAL A 255 6.29 -13.53 17.42
CA VAL A 255 5.27 -13.22 16.39
C VAL A 255 5.63 -13.87 15.06
N GLN A 256 6.90 -13.85 14.69
CA GLN A 256 7.36 -14.47 13.43
C GLN A 256 7.28 -15.99 13.50
N GLN A 257 7.56 -16.58 14.67
CA GLN A 257 7.42 -18.02 14.90
C GLN A 257 5.95 -18.43 14.85
N ASP A 258 5.06 -17.68 15.53
CA ASP A 258 3.61 -17.96 15.53
C ASP A 258 3.01 -17.92 14.12
N LEU A 259 3.43 -16.94 13.27
CA LEU A 259 3.01 -16.88 11.87
C LEU A 259 3.49 -18.08 11.05
N LYS A 260 4.74 -18.50 11.26
CA LYS A 260 5.29 -19.69 10.61
C LYS A 260 4.55 -20.94 11.03
N ASP A 261 4.26 -21.09 12.33
CA ASP A 261 3.54 -22.23 12.87
C ASP A 261 2.10 -22.30 12.36
N LYS A 262 1.42 -21.15 12.22
CA LYS A 262 0.12 -21.06 11.56
C LYS A 262 0.13 -21.50 10.10
N VAL A 263 1.12 -21.07 9.32
CA VAL A 263 1.27 -21.48 7.88
C VAL A 263 1.57 -22.98 7.80
N VAL A 264 2.39 -23.50 8.67
CA VAL A 264 2.65 -24.95 8.76
C VAL A 264 1.37 -25.71 9.09
N MET A 265 0.58 -25.24 10.08
CA MET A 265 -0.70 -25.84 10.45
C MET A 265 -1.71 -25.77 9.30
N MET A 266 -1.83 -24.62 8.60
CA MET A 266 -2.68 -24.47 7.43
C MET A 266 -2.34 -25.55 6.35
N ASN A 267 -1.06 -25.73 6.06
CA ASN A 267 -0.62 -26.74 5.09
C ASN A 267 -0.94 -28.17 5.56
N ARG A 268 -0.84 -28.45 6.86
CA ARG A 268 -1.27 -29.75 7.44
C ARG A 268 -2.76 -29.97 7.27
N ILE A 269 -3.60 -28.95 7.50
CA ILE A 269 -5.06 -29.03 7.30
C ILE A 269 -5.37 -29.31 5.83
N LEU A 270 -4.71 -28.61 4.88
CA LEU A 270 -4.93 -28.85 3.44
C LEU A 270 -4.56 -30.27 3.05
N LYS A 271 -3.40 -30.78 3.48
CA LYS A 271 -2.99 -32.17 3.26
C LYS A 271 -3.99 -33.17 3.86
N ALA A 272 -4.47 -32.90 5.08
CA ALA A 272 -5.44 -33.79 5.73
C ALA A 272 -6.78 -33.83 4.98
N LEU A 273 -7.23 -32.72 4.40
CA LEU A 273 -8.41 -32.65 3.53
C LEU A 273 -8.21 -33.40 2.19
N GLU A 274 -7.01 -33.37 1.64
CA GLU A 274 -6.68 -34.00 0.36
C GLU A 274 -6.47 -35.52 0.45
N HIS A 275 -6.00 -36.01 1.62
CA HIS A 275 -5.61 -37.41 1.80
C HIS A 275 -6.44 -38.14 2.86
N ASP A 276 -7.59 -37.58 3.26
CA ASP A 276 -8.49 -38.14 4.28
C ASP A 276 -7.81 -38.44 5.64
N HIS A 277 -6.87 -37.57 6.03
CA HIS A 277 -6.14 -37.70 7.29
C HIS A 277 -6.86 -36.99 8.47
N PHE A 278 -8.19 -37.12 8.52
CA PHE A 278 -8.98 -36.81 9.71
C PHE A 278 -9.59 -38.09 10.28
N VAL A 279 -9.76 -38.11 11.60
CA VAL A 279 -10.38 -39.20 12.35
C VAL A 279 -11.58 -38.66 13.07
N LEU A 280 -12.71 -39.36 12.98
CA LEU A 280 -13.92 -39.05 13.73
C LEU A 280 -13.95 -39.91 14.97
N MET A 281 -14.12 -39.25 16.12
CA MET A 281 -14.33 -39.87 17.43
C MET A 281 -15.76 -39.63 17.88
N ALA A 282 -16.36 -40.60 18.58
CA ALA A 282 -17.70 -40.49 19.13
C ALA A 282 -17.66 -40.44 20.64
N GLN A 283 -18.09 -39.34 21.23
CA GLN A 283 -18.22 -39.19 22.68
C GLN A 283 -19.68 -39.45 23.10
N PRO A 284 -19.93 -40.41 23.97
CA PRO A 284 -21.30 -40.69 24.45
C PRO A 284 -21.78 -39.54 25.33
N ILE A 285 -22.98 -39.03 25.03
CA ILE A 285 -23.67 -38.01 25.81
C ILE A 285 -24.97 -38.65 26.35
N GLN A 286 -25.18 -38.51 27.64
CA GLN A 286 -26.42 -38.93 28.30
C GLN A 286 -27.10 -37.69 28.89
N GLY A 287 -28.26 -37.37 28.35
CA GLY A 287 -29.07 -36.28 28.86
C GLY A 287 -29.76 -36.66 30.20
N ILE A 288 -30.07 -35.63 31.00
CA ILE A 288 -30.73 -35.77 32.31
C ILE A 288 -32.09 -36.48 32.18
N ARG A 289 -32.75 -36.38 31.02
CA ARG A 289 -34.05 -37.01 30.73
C ARG A 289 -33.93 -38.39 30.10
N GLY A 290 -32.73 -38.99 30.10
CA GLY A 290 -32.48 -40.32 29.55
C GLY A 290 -32.16 -40.39 28.07
N ASP A 291 -32.08 -39.26 27.40
CA ASP A 291 -31.65 -39.20 25.98
C ASP A 291 -30.21 -39.67 25.85
N ARG A 292 -29.96 -40.53 24.85
CA ARG A 292 -28.61 -41.01 24.52
C ARG A 292 -28.28 -40.68 23.09
N TYR A 293 -27.16 -40.01 22.90
CA TYR A 293 -26.59 -39.76 21.58
C TYR A 293 -25.06 -39.65 21.69
N HIS A 294 -24.36 -39.55 20.58
CA HIS A 294 -22.91 -39.37 20.55
C HIS A 294 -22.56 -38.06 19.87
N GLU A 295 -21.67 -37.33 20.46
CA GLU A 295 -21.08 -36.15 19.84
C GLU A 295 -19.90 -36.58 18.95
N VAL A 296 -19.91 -36.14 17.71
CA VAL A 296 -18.82 -36.38 16.74
C VAL A 296 -17.74 -35.36 16.96
N LEU A 297 -16.55 -35.82 17.28
CA LEU A 297 -15.36 -35.00 17.51
C LEU A 297 -14.32 -35.32 16.43
N VAL A 298 -13.90 -34.30 15.67
CA VAL A 298 -12.86 -34.46 14.65
C VAL A 298 -11.48 -34.36 15.27
N ARG A 299 -10.53 -35.19 14.78
CA ARG A 299 -9.10 -35.11 15.06
C ARG A 299 -8.35 -35.10 13.73
N MET A 300 -7.26 -34.38 13.66
CA MET A 300 -6.37 -34.39 12.50
C MET A 300 -5.21 -35.34 12.78
N GLU A 301 -5.01 -36.31 11.90
CA GLU A 301 -3.90 -37.25 11.99
C GLU A 301 -2.66 -36.68 11.33
N GLY A 302 -1.53 -36.71 12.02
CA GLY A 302 -0.24 -36.30 11.48
C GLY A 302 0.49 -37.44 10.81
N GLU A 303 1.62 -37.14 10.13
CA GLU A 303 2.40 -38.10 9.37
C GLU A 303 2.99 -39.25 10.22
N SER A 304 3.17 -39.04 11.52
CA SER A 304 3.63 -40.05 12.50
C SER A 304 2.48 -40.73 13.26
N GLY A 305 1.23 -40.48 12.89
CA GLY A 305 0.04 -41.03 13.57
C GLY A 305 -0.38 -40.27 14.82
N GLU A 306 0.21 -39.13 15.10
CA GLU A 306 -0.21 -38.26 16.20
C GLU A 306 -1.57 -37.61 15.88
N LEU A 307 -2.46 -37.54 16.88
CA LEU A 307 -3.76 -36.91 16.73
C LEU A 307 -3.74 -35.49 17.29
N THR A 308 -3.93 -34.52 16.42
CA THR A 308 -4.07 -33.10 16.78
C THR A 308 -5.52 -32.79 17.11
N GLY A 309 -5.76 -32.11 18.22
CA GLY A 309 -7.09 -31.74 18.68
C GLY A 309 -7.71 -30.56 17.93
N PRO A 310 -9.06 -30.42 17.89
CA PRO A 310 -9.74 -29.35 17.20
C PRO A 310 -9.38 -27.96 17.73
N ASN A 311 -9.07 -27.82 19.01
CA ASN A 311 -8.67 -26.55 19.60
C ASN A 311 -7.35 -25.99 19.03
N GLU A 312 -6.52 -26.84 18.43
CA GLU A 312 -5.25 -26.43 17.84
C GLU A 312 -5.41 -26.04 16.36
N PHE A 313 -6.19 -26.79 15.57
CA PHE A 313 -6.27 -26.56 14.12
C PHE A 313 -7.53 -25.80 13.67
N LEU A 314 -8.68 -25.87 14.36
CA LEU A 314 -9.89 -25.17 13.94
C LEU A 314 -9.74 -23.63 13.96
N PRO A 315 -9.06 -23.00 14.93
CA PRO A 315 -8.80 -21.57 14.87
C PRO A 315 -8.01 -21.16 13.62
N VAL A 316 -7.03 -21.97 13.23
CA VAL A 316 -6.24 -21.76 11.99
C VAL A 316 -7.11 -22.01 10.75
N ALA A 317 -7.91 -23.06 10.75
CA ALA A 317 -8.87 -23.33 9.67
C ALA A 317 -9.82 -22.14 9.47
N HIS A 318 -10.30 -21.55 10.55
CA HIS A 318 -11.17 -20.37 10.51
C HIS A 318 -10.45 -19.15 9.94
N GLU A 319 -9.25 -18.85 10.43
CA GLU A 319 -8.44 -17.71 9.98
C GLU A 319 -8.11 -17.77 8.47
N PHE A 320 -7.87 -18.98 7.94
CA PHE A 320 -7.57 -19.20 6.53
C PHE A 320 -8.78 -19.58 5.65
N GLY A 321 -10.01 -19.51 6.20
CA GLY A 321 -11.24 -19.77 5.43
C GLY A 321 -11.43 -21.23 5.05
N LEU A 322 -10.85 -22.17 5.80
CA LEU A 322 -10.94 -23.62 5.56
C LEU A 322 -12.05 -24.30 6.38
N SER A 323 -12.72 -23.59 7.28
CA SER A 323 -13.73 -24.17 8.19
C SER A 323 -14.82 -24.90 7.44
N THR A 324 -15.40 -24.30 6.40
CA THR A 324 -16.47 -24.92 5.59
C THR A 324 -16.02 -26.23 4.96
N ARG A 325 -14.77 -26.33 4.49
CA ARG A 325 -14.24 -27.58 3.93
C ARG A 325 -14.06 -28.68 4.98
N VAL A 326 -13.63 -28.29 6.18
CA VAL A 326 -13.54 -29.24 7.32
C VAL A 326 -14.94 -29.70 7.73
N ASP A 327 -15.90 -28.80 7.87
CA ASP A 327 -17.28 -29.12 8.20
C ASP A 327 -17.91 -30.06 7.16
N GLN A 328 -17.72 -29.79 5.90
CA GLN A 328 -18.18 -30.65 4.79
C GLN A 328 -17.58 -32.05 4.90
N TRP A 329 -16.27 -32.15 5.12
CA TRP A 329 -15.59 -33.44 5.30
C TRP A 329 -16.18 -34.23 6.47
N VAL A 330 -16.39 -33.59 7.62
CA VAL A 330 -16.98 -34.19 8.83
C VAL A 330 -18.39 -34.70 8.56
N ILE A 331 -19.24 -33.92 7.89
CA ILE A 331 -20.61 -34.32 7.52
C ILE A 331 -20.59 -35.54 6.61
N GLU A 332 -19.83 -35.50 5.51
CA GLU A 332 -19.76 -36.55 4.52
C GLU A 332 -19.31 -37.87 5.15
N HIS A 333 -18.26 -37.87 5.94
CA HIS A 333 -17.72 -39.07 6.58
C HIS A 333 -18.62 -39.59 7.70
N THR A 334 -19.29 -38.70 8.44
CA THR A 334 -20.30 -39.13 9.44
C THR A 334 -21.48 -39.81 8.78
N LEU A 335 -22.00 -39.27 7.67
CA LEU A 335 -23.12 -39.84 6.96
C LEU A 335 -22.72 -41.20 6.31
N ALA A 336 -21.55 -41.31 5.74
CA ALA A 336 -21.00 -42.53 5.16
C ALA A 336 -20.86 -43.62 6.26
N PHE A 337 -20.36 -43.26 7.47
CA PHE A 337 -20.29 -44.17 8.60
C PHE A 337 -21.67 -44.66 9.04
N MET A 338 -22.66 -43.76 9.16
CA MET A 338 -24.01 -44.10 9.54
C MET A 338 -24.67 -45.07 8.51
N ASP A 339 -24.48 -44.83 7.25
CA ASP A 339 -25.04 -45.68 6.18
C ASP A 339 -24.42 -47.09 6.21
N ALA A 340 -23.10 -47.16 6.31
CA ALA A 340 -22.36 -48.42 6.40
C ALA A 340 -22.73 -49.26 7.61
N ASN A 341 -23.06 -48.64 8.75
CA ASN A 341 -23.36 -49.31 10.00
C ASN A 341 -24.86 -49.35 10.34
N ARG A 342 -25.75 -49.01 9.41
CA ARG A 342 -27.18 -48.90 9.63
C ARG A 342 -27.82 -50.16 10.21
N ARG A 343 -27.33 -51.35 9.84
CA ARG A 343 -27.83 -52.64 10.32
C ARG A 343 -27.23 -53.04 11.66
N ALA A 344 -25.96 -52.68 11.89
CA ALA A 344 -25.23 -53.03 13.12
C ALA A 344 -25.58 -52.11 14.32
N LEU A 345 -25.92 -50.87 14.04
CA LEU A 345 -26.21 -49.83 15.02
C LEU A 345 -27.59 -49.18 14.76
N PRO A 346 -28.69 -49.94 14.89
CA PRO A 346 -30.01 -49.39 14.67
C PRO A 346 -30.34 -48.38 15.74
N GLY A 347 -30.75 -47.17 15.33
CA GLY A 347 -31.07 -46.08 16.28
C GLY A 347 -29.87 -45.24 16.74
N LEU A 348 -28.71 -45.39 16.13
CA LEU A 348 -27.56 -44.51 16.37
C LEU A 348 -27.93 -43.03 16.12
N ARG A 349 -27.70 -42.17 17.11
CA ARG A 349 -27.91 -40.73 17.04
C ARG A 349 -26.57 -40.03 17.19
N LEU A 350 -26.18 -39.24 16.20
CA LEU A 350 -24.94 -38.48 16.18
C LEU A 350 -25.24 -36.98 16.14
N ALA A 351 -24.51 -36.23 16.91
CA ALA A 351 -24.52 -34.78 16.88
C ALA A 351 -23.18 -34.26 16.29
N ILE A 352 -23.24 -33.36 15.31
CA ILE A 352 -22.08 -32.75 14.65
C ILE A 352 -22.07 -31.30 15.03
N ASN A 353 -20.91 -30.80 15.46
CA ASN A 353 -20.65 -29.35 15.63
C ASN A 353 -20.20 -28.75 14.32
N LEU A 354 -20.83 -27.67 13.93
CA LEU A 354 -20.48 -26.92 12.73
C LEU A 354 -19.90 -25.55 13.11
N SER A 355 -18.99 -25.09 12.30
CA SER A 355 -18.40 -23.76 12.46
C SER A 355 -19.46 -22.66 12.22
N PRO A 356 -19.47 -21.57 12.98
CA PRO A 356 -20.35 -20.45 12.70
C PRO A 356 -19.99 -19.83 11.34
N VAL A 357 -20.99 -19.53 10.53
CA VAL A 357 -20.86 -18.93 9.20
C VAL A 357 -20.52 -17.44 9.31
#